data_0bcc343b7b1ffed8df20f007fcefcf84
#
_entry.id   0bcc343b7b1ffed8df20f007fcefcf84
#
_cell.length_a   1.000
_cell.length_b   1.000
_cell.length_c   1.000
_cell.angle_alpha   90.00
_cell.angle_beta   90.00
_cell.angle_gamma   90.00
#
_symmetry.space_group_name_H-M   'P 1'
#
loop_
_entity.id
_entity.type
_entity.pdbx_description
1 polymer ?
#
loop_
_entity_poly.entity_id
_entity_poly.type
_entity_poly.pdbx_seq_one_letter_code
_entity_poly.pdbx_strand_id
1 'polypeptide(L)'
;MLNANTYVTEEEGIGGTIRNRWEDFYVEEIPEVIPEGEGPNIYIWIEKLGRTTLDVLLDIARDLHIDRKRMGFAGMKDKKAITRQWICIANMDSEEQFNQVKALEGTIHNTEFLKVVRGRKKLRMGQLKGNKFRILVKDIDGMESEDEETRSLVIEDAAKRADAILKTLEKTGVPNYFGWQRFGKPRTNTHLVGEALIQNDLKEAVRRYIGNPSPEEGEEARAARQAYDDGEWEKSLELMHPGMRYEKMMLKVLIKEEKRAIRKIAEKEGIEPEEVDKSQVELSDKAYKNAIHALPKPLQRMFVHAYQSFLFNAAVSERVAMGMDKYIEGDIVIDKEERIVRDKTNEEFQEMVSSFEINQTCPLYGTKVPFAGGEVGKMEEAILESYGLTKADFEVPKMPRLGSHGLRRAMRFQVWDASAVATDDGVMCEFSIDKGSYATAVLREVMKKDVY
;
A
#
# COMPACT_ATOMS: atom_id res chain seq x y z
N MET A 1 -11.14 -2.15 -3.10
CA MET A 1 -9.77 -2.12 -3.69
C MET A 1 -9.90 -2.10 -5.20
N LEU A 2 -9.12 -1.30 -5.91
CA LEU A 2 -9.23 -1.19 -7.37
C LEU A 2 -8.88 -2.52 -8.05
N ASN A 3 -9.72 -2.93 -9.01
CA ASN A 3 -9.60 -4.19 -9.74
C ASN A 3 -9.56 -5.47 -8.88
N ALA A 4 -9.96 -5.41 -7.64
CA ALA A 4 -10.07 -6.56 -6.74
C ALA A 4 -11.54 -6.97 -6.66
N ASN A 5 -12.05 -7.61 -7.71
CA ASN A 5 -13.50 -7.82 -7.88
C ASN A 5 -14.00 -9.14 -7.29
N THR A 6 -13.08 -10.07 -6.96
CA THR A 6 -13.42 -11.42 -6.50
C THR A 6 -13.11 -11.59 -5.02
N TYR A 7 -13.97 -12.27 -4.31
CA TYR A 7 -13.77 -12.76 -2.95
C TYR A 7 -13.45 -14.25 -2.96
N VAL A 8 -12.73 -14.71 -1.92
CA VAL A 8 -12.36 -16.13 -1.77
C VAL A 8 -13.55 -16.96 -1.27
N THR A 9 -14.39 -16.34 -0.45
CA THR A 9 -15.51 -17.02 0.23
C THR A 9 -16.84 -16.50 -0.30
N GLU A 10 -17.86 -17.37 -0.31
CA GLU A 10 -19.21 -17.05 -0.76
C GLU A 10 -20.09 -16.51 0.39
N GLU A 11 -19.65 -16.71 1.64
CA GLU A 11 -20.37 -16.24 2.81
C GLU A 11 -20.62 -14.74 2.74
N GLU A 12 -21.78 -14.31 3.22
CA GLU A 12 -22.09 -12.89 3.38
C GLU A 12 -21.13 -12.24 4.37
N GLY A 13 -20.68 -11.05 4.03
CA GLY A 13 -19.85 -10.23 4.91
C GLY A 13 -20.61 -9.75 6.13
N ILE A 14 -19.87 -9.25 7.10
CA ILE A 14 -20.46 -8.65 8.30
C ILE A 14 -20.63 -7.13 8.19
N GLY A 15 -20.18 -6.52 7.08
CA GLY A 15 -20.16 -5.05 6.94
C GLY A 15 -19.28 -4.37 7.98
N GLY A 16 -19.79 -3.29 8.56
CA GLY A 16 -19.17 -2.64 9.71
C GLY A 16 -18.10 -1.61 9.37
N THR A 17 -17.49 -1.06 10.41
CA THR A 17 -16.39 -0.08 10.36
C THR A 17 -15.24 -0.49 11.28
N ILE A 18 -14.03 0.01 11.01
CA ILE A 18 -12.84 -0.24 11.83
C ILE A 18 -12.17 1.08 12.21
N ARG A 19 -11.32 1.05 13.26
CA ARG A 19 -10.54 2.22 13.71
C ARG A 19 -11.41 3.39 14.20
N ASN A 20 -12.59 3.09 14.75
CA ASN A 20 -13.45 4.11 15.36
C ASN A 20 -12.75 4.77 16.55
N ARG A 21 -11.97 3.99 17.31
CA ARG A 21 -11.00 4.43 18.31
C ARG A 21 -9.66 3.75 18.03
N TRP A 22 -8.57 4.26 18.58
CA TRP A 22 -7.23 3.66 18.41
C TRP A 22 -7.12 2.29 19.08
N GLU A 23 -7.84 2.10 20.18
CA GLU A 23 -7.92 0.87 20.95
C GLU A 23 -8.62 -0.26 20.19
N ASP A 24 -9.47 0.08 19.23
CA ASP A 24 -10.17 -0.89 18.39
C ASP A 24 -9.23 -1.56 17.36
N PHE A 25 -7.97 -1.10 17.26
CA PHE A 25 -6.99 -1.62 16.32
C PHE A 25 -5.65 -1.88 17.03
N TYR A 26 -5.42 -3.15 17.35
CA TYR A 26 -4.19 -3.60 18.01
C TYR A 26 -3.31 -4.38 17.05
N VAL A 27 -1.99 -4.09 17.08
CA VAL A 27 -0.98 -4.77 16.25
C VAL A 27 0.22 -5.15 17.10
N GLU A 28 0.60 -6.42 17.10
CA GLU A 28 1.77 -6.92 17.77
C GLU A 28 2.76 -7.53 16.77
N GLU A 29 4.02 -7.13 16.85
CA GLU A 29 5.09 -7.69 16.05
C GLU A 29 5.36 -9.14 16.44
N ILE A 30 5.43 -10.04 15.46
CA ILE A 30 5.94 -11.40 15.65
C ILE A 30 7.42 -11.35 15.28
N PRO A 31 8.33 -11.34 16.28
CA PRO A 31 9.75 -11.12 16.02
C PRO A 31 10.40 -12.34 15.36
N GLU A 32 11.33 -12.10 14.46
CA GLU A 32 12.26 -13.09 13.94
C GLU A 32 13.51 -13.21 14.83
N VAL A 33 13.93 -12.08 15.39
CA VAL A 33 15.07 -11.96 16.29
C VAL A 33 14.57 -11.73 17.71
N ILE A 34 14.86 -12.67 18.60
CA ILE A 34 14.57 -12.57 20.02
C ILE A 34 15.89 -12.25 20.75
N PRO A 35 15.94 -11.14 21.55
CA PRO A 35 17.15 -10.78 22.27
C PRO A 35 17.50 -11.81 23.35
N GLU A 36 18.78 -12.16 23.44
CA GLU A 36 19.28 -13.28 24.27
C GLU A 36 19.48 -12.90 25.74
N GLY A 37 19.34 -11.64 26.10
CA GLY A 37 19.56 -11.12 27.48
C GLY A 37 20.99 -10.63 27.74
N GLU A 38 21.90 -10.78 26.79
CA GLU A 38 23.30 -10.34 26.86
C GLU A 38 23.76 -9.68 25.56
N GLY A 39 24.81 -8.88 25.61
CA GLY A 39 25.41 -8.24 24.45
C GLY A 39 25.45 -6.69 24.54
N PRO A 40 26.02 -6.04 23.53
CA PRO A 40 26.30 -4.61 23.55
C PRO A 40 25.11 -3.73 23.12
N ASN A 41 23.97 -4.32 22.79
CA ASN A 41 22.79 -3.55 22.34
C ASN A 41 21.67 -3.70 23.37
N ILE A 42 20.87 -2.66 23.52
CA ILE A 42 19.69 -2.65 24.37
C ILE A 42 18.44 -2.78 23.51
N TYR A 43 17.61 -3.75 23.82
CA TYR A 43 16.32 -3.98 23.20
C TYR A 43 15.21 -3.54 24.16
N ILE A 44 14.22 -2.85 23.62
CA ILE A 44 13.04 -2.41 24.36
C ILE A 44 11.81 -2.95 23.64
N TRP A 45 11.00 -3.75 24.32
CA TRP A 45 9.67 -4.13 23.87
C TRP A 45 8.73 -3.00 24.26
N ILE A 46 8.29 -2.23 23.29
CA ILE A 46 7.43 -1.07 23.52
C ILE A 46 5.98 -1.36 23.14
N GLU A 47 5.05 -0.76 23.90
CA GLU A 47 3.70 -0.48 23.45
C GLU A 47 3.56 1.02 23.19
N LYS A 48 2.91 1.41 22.10
CA LYS A 48 2.64 2.82 21.79
C LYS A 48 1.20 3.01 21.32
N LEU A 49 0.61 4.14 21.67
CA LEU A 49 -0.75 4.55 21.33
C LEU A 49 -0.72 5.84 20.51
N GLY A 50 -1.30 5.84 19.31
CA GLY A 50 -1.49 7.04 18.50
C GLY A 50 -0.20 7.68 17.97
N ARG A 51 0.93 6.95 17.94
CA ARG A 51 2.26 7.45 17.53
C ARG A 51 2.86 6.65 16.39
N THR A 52 3.70 7.26 15.58
CA THR A 52 4.54 6.53 14.62
C THR A 52 5.74 5.90 15.32
N THR A 53 6.28 4.80 14.77
CA THR A 53 7.54 4.22 15.26
C THR A 53 8.67 5.26 15.27
N LEU A 54 8.77 6.09 14.22
CA LEU A 54 9.81 7.10 14.10
C LEU A 54 9.74 8.18 15.17
N ASP A 55 8.53 8.65 15.53
CA ASP A 55 8.35 9.65 16.60
C ASP A 55 8.91 9.14 17.92
N VAL A 56 8.58 7.87 18.27
CA VAL A 56 9.09 7.24 19.50
C VAL A 56 10.62 7.13 19.49
N LEU A 57 11.19 6.68 18.35
CA LEU A 57 12.64 6.57 18.24
C LEU A 57 13.37 7.92 18.31
N LEU A 58 12.78 8.98 17.79
CA LEU A 58 13.33 10.34 17.88
C LEU A 58 13.31 10.87 19.29
N ASP A 59 12.22 10.64 20.04
CA ASP A 59 12.13 11.06 21.45
C ASP A 59 13.16 10.32 22.31
N ILE A 60 13.25 9.00 22.21
CA ILE A 60 14.24 8.20 22.94
C ILE A 60 15.67 8.65 22.59
N ALA A 61 15.97 8.86 21.31
CA ALA A 61 17.30 9.29 20.88
C ALA A 61 17.66 10.69 21.40
N ARG A 62 16.69 11.62 21.45
CA ARG A 62 16.85 12.96 22.02
C ARG A 62 17.12 12.89 23.52
N ASP A 63 16.32 12.15 24.26
CA ASP A 63 16.39 12.11 25.72
C ASP A 63 17.65 11.38 26.22
N LEU A 64 18.17 10.43 25.43
CA LEU A 64 19.47 9.77 25.67
C LEU A 64 20.66 10.52 25.06
N HIS A 65 20.45 11.64 24.35
CA HIS A 65 21.49 12.39 23.63
C HIS A 65 22.33 11.52 22.67
N ILE A 66 21.69 10.60 21.94
CA ILE A 66 22.35 9.70 20.98
C ILE A 66 21.93 9.97 19.53
N ASP A 67 22.79 9.58 18.59
CA ASP A 67 22.43 9.65 17.14
C ASP A 67 21.32 8.65 16.84
N ARG A 68 20.27 9.11 16.16
CA ARG A 68 19.15 8.31 15.65
C ARG A 68 19.63 7.07 14.86
N LYS A 69 20.80 7.13 14.20
CA LYS A 69 21.39 6.01 13.45
C LYS A 69 21.72 4.80 14.33
N ARG A 70 21.86 4.99 15.64
CA ARG A 70 22.06 3.90 16.60
C ARG A 70 20.79 3.12 16.86
N MET A 71 19.61 3.72 16.61
CA MET A 71 18.32 3.06 16.78
C MET A 71 18.03 2.06 15.64
N GLY A 72 17.47 0.91 15.98
CA GLY A 72 17.03 -0.13 15.05
C GLY A 72 15.60 -0.56 15.34
N PHE A 73 14.90 -1.04 14.33
CA PHE A 73 13.55 -1.63 14.42
C PHE A 73 13.33 -2.56 13.22
N ALA A 74 12.43 -3.54 13.35
CA ALA A 74 12.18 -4.52 12.27
C ALA A 74 11.14 -4.04 11.26
N GLY A 75 10.15 -3.25 11.69
CA GLY A 75 9.11 -2.73 10.82
C GLY A 75 8.44 -1.48 11.38
N MET A 76 7.92 -0.66 10.48
CA MET A 76 7.05 0.47 10.87
C MET A 76 5.71 -0.06 11.34
N LYS A 77 5.14 0.54 12.38
CA LYS A 77 3.80 0.22 12.86
C LYS A 77 2.86 1.41 12.71
N ASP A 78 1.58 1.11 12.49
CA ASP A 78 0.51 2.09 12.31
C ASP A 78 0.50 3.16 13.41
N LYS A 79 0.13 4.39 13.03
CA LYS A 79 -0.05 5.49 13.96
C LYS A 79 -1.39 5.40 14.69
N LYS A 80 -2.48 5.14 13.94
CA LYS A 80 -3.85 5.07 14.48
C LYS A 80 -4.14 3.66 15.02
N ALA A 81 -3.42 3.25 16.07
CA ALA A 81 -3.51 1.92 16.66
C ALA A 81 -2.77 1.87 18.02
N ILE A 82 -3.06 0.84 18.83
CA ILE A 82 -2.15 0.34 19.84
C ILE A 82 -1.19 -0.63 19.16
N THR A 83 0.11 -0.45 19.31
CA THR A 83 1.07 -1.33 18.67
C THR A 83 2.22 -1.73 19.56
N ARG A 84 2.61 -3.02 19.49
CA ARG A 84 3.78 -3.57 20.18
C ARG A 84 4.86 -3.97 19.20
N GLN A 85 6.10 -3.65 19.52
CA GLN A 85 7.25 -4.04 18.71
C GLN A 85 8.57 -3.96 19.49
N TRP A 86 9.59 -4.66 18.99
CA TRP A 86 10.96 -4.44 19.43
C TRP A 86 11.56 -3.19 18.76
N ILE A 87 12.24 -2.40 19.57
CA ILE A 87 13.22 -1.40 19.12
C ILE A 87 14.56 -1.74 19.74
N CYS A 88 15.66 -1.30 19.12
CA CYS A 88 17.01 -1.61 19.56
C CYS A 88 17.88 -0.37 19.55
N ILE A 89 18.69 -0.18 20.58
CA ILE A 89 19.73 0.85 20.66
C ILE A 89 21.08 0.15 20.58
N ALA A 90 21.85 0.44 19.53
CA ALA A 90 23.15 -0.19 19.32
C ALA A 90 24.28 0.48 20.12
N ASN A 91 25.28 -0.33 20.50
CA ASN A 91 26.49 0.09 21.18
C ASN A 91 26.22 0.78 22.54
N MET A 92 25.43 0.13 23.38
CA MET A 92 25.08 0.54 24.76
C MET A 92 25.53 -0.58 25.72
N ASP A 93 26.84 -0.79 25.84
CA ASP A 93 27.44 -1.94 26.51
C ASP A 93 27.60 -1.76 28.04
N SER A 94 27.66 -0.49 28.53
CA SER A 94 27.81 -0.23 29.95
C SER A 94 26.50 -0.44 30.76
N GLU A 95 26.66 -0.75 32.04
CA GLU A 95 25.51 -0.89 32.95
C GLU A 95 24.84 0.48 33.23
N GLU A 96 25.62 1.53 33.25
CA GLU A 96 25.11 2.91 33.38
C GLU A 96 24.17 3.25 32.24
N GLN A 97 24.56 2.96 30.99
CA GLN A 97 23.71 3.20 29.81
C GLN A 97 22.43 2.35 29.86
N PHE A 98 22.51 1.11 30.33
CA PHE A 98 21.34 0.26 30.51
C PHE A 98 20.35 0.86 31.51
N ASN A 99 20.86 1.38 32.63
CA ASN A 99 20.04 2.03 33.64
C ASN A 99 19.45 3.36 33.15
N GLN A 100 20.20 4.13 32.34
CA GLN A 100 19.68 5.34 31.67
C GLN A 100 18.49 5.01 30.77
N VAL A 101 18.56 3.95 29.99
CA VAL A 101 17.44 3.51 29.14
C VAL A 101 16.23 3.09 30.00
N LYS A 102 16.45 2.33 31.07
CA LYS A 102 15.36 1.96 31.99
C LYS A 102 14.69 3.17 32.66
N ALA A 103 15.46 4.20 32.96
CA ALA A 103 14.95 5.41 33.59
C ALA A 103 14.01 6.22 32.66
N LEU A 104 13.97 5.92 31.37
CA LEU A 104 13.00 6.50 30.42
C LEU A 104 11.61 5.85 30.49
N GLU A 105 11.46 4.75 31.22
CA GLU A 105 10.15 4.11 31.41
C GLU A 105 9.16 5.11 32.01
N GLY A 106 7.97 5.24 31.38
CA GLY A 106 6.94 6.19 31.78
C GLY A 106 7.20 7.67 31.41
N THR A 107 8.37 8.02 30.85
CA THR A 107 8.68 9.40 30.45
C THR A 107 8.33 9.71 28.97
N ILE A 108 8.32 8.70 28.11
CA ILE A 108 8.02 8.86 26.68
C ILE A 108 6.51 8.92 26.48
N HIS A 109 6.04 10.03 25.93
CA HIS A 109 4.61 10.28 25.73
C HIS A 109 3.92 9.14 24.95
N ASN A 110 2.79 8.65 25.48
CA ASN A 110 1.99 7.57 24.89
C ASN A 110 2.82 6.35 24.46
N THR A 111 3.84 6.00 25.26
CA THR A 111 4.72 4.85 24.99
C THR A 111 5.10 4.20 26.32
N GLU A 112 4.88 2.91 26.43
CA GLU A 112 5.22 2.09 27.58
C GLU A 112 6.38 1.14 27.22
N PHE A 113 7.33 0.96 28.16
CA PHE A 113 8.41 -0.01 28.03
C PHE A 113 8.00 -1.29 28.78
N LEU A 114 7.49 -2.26 28.03
CA LEU A 114 7.03 -3.54 28.60
C LEU A 114 8.19 -4.44 29.02
N LYS A 115 9.34 -4.33 28.34
CA LYS A 115 10.54 -5.12 28.63
C LYS A 115 11.78 -4.40 28.10
N VAL A 116 12.84 -4.40 28.92
CA VAL A 116 14.17 -3.90 28.51
C VAL A 116 15.19 -5.01 28.74
N VAL A 117 15.92 -5.41 27.71
CA VAL A 117 16.90 -6.51 27.75
C VAL A 117 18.10 -6.21 26.86
N ARG A 118 19.20 -6.92 27.08
CA ARG A 118 20.36 -6.87 26.20
C ARG A 118 20.26 -7.83 25.03
N GLY A 119 20.93 -7.54 23.93
CA GLY A 119 21.00 -8.39 22.74
C GLY A 119 22.33 -8.26 22.00
N ARG A 120 22.75 -9.32 21.36
CA ARG A 120 24.07 -9.40 20.69
C ARG A 120 24.10 -8.65 19.35
N LYS A 121 23.02 -8.71 18.58
CA LYS A 121 22.96 -8.12 17.23
C LYS A 121 22.10 -6.85 17.24
N LYS A 122 22.38 -5.91 16.36
CA LYS A 122 21.49 -4.77 16.12
C LYS A 122 20.28 -5.20 15.30
N LEU A 123 19.08 -4.82 15.73
CA LEU A 123 17.84 -5.06 14.98
C LEU A 123 17.80 -4.22 13.70
N ARG A 124 17.41 -4.85 12.59
CA ARG A 124 17.36 -4.22 11.26
C ARG A 124 15.97 -4.36 10.65
N MET A 125 15.65 -3.44 9.74
CA MET A 125 14.45 -3.49 8.95
C MET A 125 14.28 -4.85 8.24
N GLY A 126 13.07 -5.41 8.30
CA GLY A 126 12.73 -6.70 7.71
C GLY A 126 12.91 -7.92 8.63
N GLN A 127 13.54 -7.76 9.81
CA GLN A 127 13.79 -8.86 10.77
C GLN A 127 12.57 -9.13 11.67
N LEU A 128 11.40 -9.34 11.06
CA LEU A 128 10.19 -9.83 11.71
C LEU A 128 9.60 -10.96 10.86
N LYS A 129 8.90 -11.88 11.48
CA LYS A 129 8.14 -12.95 10.80
C LYS A 129 6.82 -12.39 10.26
N GLY A 130 6.11 -11.65 11.08
CA GLY A 130 4.79 -11.14 10.74
C GLY A 130 4.24 -10.20 11.80
N ASN A 131 2.94 -10.02 11.79
CA ASN A 131 2.21 -9.26 12.78
C ASN A 131 0.95 -10.01 13.20
N LYS A 132 0.65 -9.98 14.50
CA LYS A 132 -0.63 -10.39 15.07
C LYS A 132 -1.52 -9.17 15.19
N PHE A 133 -2.78 -9.32 14.79
CA PHE A 133 -3.80 -8.29 14.83
C PHE A 133 -4.94 -8.71 15.75
N ARG A 134 -5.51 -7.72 16.46
CA ARG A 134 -6.81 -7.79 17.13
C ARG A 134 -7.57 -6.54 16.72
N ILE A 135 -8.63 -6.72 15.96
CA ILE A 135 -9.34 -5.60 15.33
C ILE A 135 -10.83 -5.75 15.63
N LEU A 136 -11.39 -4.73 16.27
CA LEU A 136 -12.82 -4.66 16.54
C LEU A 136 -13.53 -4.03 15.34
N VAL A 137 -14.42 -4.82 14.74
CA VAL A 137 -15.34 -4.35 13.69
C VAL A 137 -16.63 -3.92 14.36
N LYS A 138 -16.98 -2.65 14.23
CA LYS A 138 -18.19 -2.02 14.77
C LYS A 138 -19.19 -1.69 13.66
N ASP A 139 -20.33 -1.17 14.04
CA ASP A 139 -21.40 -0.74 13.11
C ASP A 139 -21.70 -1.83 12.06
N ILE A 140 -21.85 -3.07 12.53
CA ILE A 140 -22.12 -4.25 11.70
C ILE A 140 -23.48 -4.10 11.03
N ASP A 141 -23.60 -4.59 9.81
CA ASP A 141 -24.86 -4.55 9.07
C ASP A 141 -25.99 -5.25 9.86
N GLY A 142 -27.12 -4.57 10.03
CA GLY A 142 -28.25 -5.05 10.81
C GLY A 142 -28.29 -4.61 12.29
N MET A 143 -27.30 -3.81 12.74
CA MET A 143 -27.26 -3.27 14.12
C MET A 143 -28.10 -2.02 14.36
N GLU A 144 -28.93 -1.61 13.41
CA GLU A 144 -29.76 -0.39 13.52
C GLU A 144 -30.91 -0.51 14.51
N SER A 145 -31.16 -1.72 15.06
CA SER A 145 -32.20 -1.96 16.08
C SER A 145 -31.87 -1.22 17.39
N GLU A 146 -32.90 -0.61 18.00
CA GLU A 146 -32.79 -0.02 19.34
C GLU A 146 -32.81 -1.08 20.44
N ASP A 147 -33.31 -2.30 20.13
CA ASP A 147 -33.42 -3.43 21.07
C ASP A 147 -32.04 -4.11 21.27
N GLU A 148 -31.61 -4.16 22.53
CA GLU A 148 -30.31 -4.72 22.92
C GLU A 148 -30.19 -6.22 22.67
N GLU A 149 -31.28 -6.99 22.87
CA GLU A 149 -31.30 -8.43 22.64
C GLU A 149 -31.15 -8.74 21.13
N THR A 150 -31.89 -8.00 20.29
CA THR A 150 -31.76 -8.10 18.81
C THR A 150 -30.34 -7.75 18.36
N ARG A 151 -29.72 -6.70 18.88
CA ARG A 151 -28.33 -6.35 18.53
C ARG A 151 -27.35 -7.43 18.94
N SER A 152 -27.51 -8.03 20.14
CA SER A 152 -26.65 -9.12 20.59
C SER A 152 -26.74 -10.33 19.65
N LEU A 153 -27.92 -10.71 19.21
CA LEU A 153 -28.12 -11.80 18.24
C LEU A 153 -27.49 -11.52 16.88
N VAL A 154 -27.57 -10.27 16.40
CA VAL A 154 -26.93 -9.84 15.14
C VAL A 154 -25.40 -9.95 15.26
N ILE A 155 -24.82 -9.49 16.37
CA ILE A 155 -23.37 -9.58 16.62
C ILE A 155 -22.90 -11.02 16.72
N GLU A 156 -23.65 -11.89 17.41
CA GLU A 156 -23.33 -13.32 17.53
C GLU A 156 -23.34 -14.03 16.17
N ASP A 157 -24.34 -13.75 15.32
CA ASP A 157 -24.43 -14.32 13.99
C ASP A 157 -23.28 -13.81 13.10
N ALA A 158 -23.02 -12.51 13.13
CA ALA A 158 -21.89 -11.90 12.42
C ALA A 158 -20.55 -12.49 12.87
N ALA A 159 -20.36 -12.74 14.16
CA ALA A 159 -19.13 -13.37 14.66
C ALA A 159 -18.96 -14.80 14.13
N LYS A 160 -20.03 -15.58 14.06
CA LYS A 160 -19.99 -16.94 13.47
C LYS A 160 -19.62 -16.89 11.99
N ARG A 161 -20.23 -15.98 11.22
CA ARG A 161 -19.88 -15.78 9.79
C ARG A 161 -18.44 -15.34 9.62
N ALA A 162 -17.99 -14.36 10.40
CA ALA A 162 -16.61 -13.89 10.38
C ALA A 162 -15.61 -15.01 10.70
N ASP A 163 -15.89 -15.83 11.72
CA ASP A 163 -15.02 -16.95 12.09
C ASP A 163 -14.97 -18.01 10.97
N ALA A 164 -16.10 -18.35 10.34
CA ALA A 164 -16.15 -19.26 9.22
C ALA A 164 -15.32 -18.77 8.03
N ILE A 165 -15.44 -17.48 7.68
CA ILE A 165 -14.61 -16.83 6.65
C ILE A 165 -13.13 -16.93 7.02
N LEU A 166 -12.75 -16.54 8.24
CA LEU A 166 -11.36 -16.59 8.70
C LEU A 166 -10.79 -18.02 8.65
N LYS A 167 -11.56 -19.03 9.04
CA LYS A 167 -11.16 -20.44 8.96
C LYS A 167 -10.98 -20.94 7.53
N THR A 168 -11.78 -20.43 6.60
CA THR A 168 -11.58 -20.70 5.17
C THR A 168 -10.28 -20.05 4.68
N LEU A 169 -10.01 -18.78 5.05
CA LEU A 169 -8.81 -18.08 4.69
C LEU A 169 -7.52 -18.71 5.28
N GLU A 170 -7.58 -19.34 6.45
CA GLU A 170 -6.46 -20.12 6.99
C GLU A 170 -6.05 -21.27 6.06
N LYS A 171 -7.00 -21.87 5.35
CA LYS A 171 -6.76 -22.99 4.43
C LYS A 171 -6.36 -22.52 3.04
N THR A 172 -7.06 -21.52 2.51
CA THR A 172 -6.88 -21.06 1.12
C THR A 172 -5.80 -19.97 0.99
N GLY A 173 -5.54 -19.22 2.03
CA GLY A 173 -4.81 -17.96 2.02
C GLY A 173 -5.70 -16.77 1.72
N VAL A 174 -5.13 -15.60 1.73
CA VAL A 174 -5.76 -14.31 1.46
C VAL A 174 -5.20 -13.72 0.16
N PRO A 175 -6.03 -13.22 -0.76
CA PRO A 175 -5.55 -12.56 -1.97
C PRO A 175 -4.64 -11.37 -1.65
N ASN A 176 -3.48 -11.32 -2.29
CA ASN A 176 -2.44 -10.33 -2.01
C ASN A 176 -2.67 -9.02 -2.78
N TYR A 177 -3.90 -8.54 -2.78
CA TYR A 177 -4.29 -7.30 -3.44
C TYR A 177 -3.55 -6.08 -2.90
N PHE A 178 -3.20 -5.17 -3.78
CA PHE A 178 -2.77 -3.84 -3.38
C PHE A 178 -3.98 -3.00 -2.93
N GLY A 179 -3.89 -2.46 -1.73
CA GLY A 179 -4.93 -1.61 -1.17
C GLY A 179 -4.92 -0.17 -1.70
N TRP A 180 -5.90 0.62 -1.28
CA TRP A 180 -6.14 2.00 -1.69
C TRP A 180 -4.94 2.94 -1.52
N GLN A 181 -4.11 2.73 -0.49
CA GLN A 181 -2.89 3.54 -0.28
C GLN A 181 -1.94 3.51 -1.48
N ARG A 182 -1.94 2.40 -2.25
CA ARG A 182 -1.13 2.25 -3.46
C ARG A 182 -1.56 3.19 -4.57
N PHE A 183 -2.83 3.54 -4.59
CA PHE A 183 -3.47 4.32 -5.65
C PHE A 183 -3.66 5.79 -5.31
N GLY A 184 -3.27 6.22 -4.09
CA GLY A 184 -3.31 7.62 -3.62
C GLY A 184 -4.69 8.03 -3.10
N LYS A 185 -4.83 8.16 -1.78
CA LYS A 185 -6.02 8.74 -1.15
C LYS A 185 -5.81 10.24 -0.91
N PRO A 186 -6.88 11.03 -0.94
CA PRO A 186 -8.29 10.68 -1.20
C PRO A 186 -8.63 10.45 -2.68
N ARG A 187 -7.84 10.93 -3.60
CA ARG A 187 -8.18 11.09 -5.02
C ARG A 187 -8.08 9.81 -5.87
N THR A 188 -7.35 8.81 -5.44
CA THR A 188 -7.20 7.48 -6.07
C THR A 188 -6.86 7.51 -7.58
N ASN A 189 -5.95 8.38 -7.99
CA ASN A 189 -5.61 8.60 -9.41
C ASN A 189 -4.18 8.24 -9.81
N THR A 190 -3.35 7.77 -8.87
CA THR A 190 -1.93 7.50 -9.12
C THR A 190 -1.73 6.48 -10.25
N HIS A 191 -2.58 5.46 -10.34
CA HIS A 191 -2.56 4.46 -11.41
C HIS A 191 -2.98 5.05 -12.75
N LEU A 192 -3.92 6.01 -12.79
CA LEU A 192 -4.34 6.67 -14.01
C LEU A 192 -3.22 7.51 -14.65
N VAL A 193 -2.42 8.17 -13.80
CA VAL A 193 -1.18 8.84 -14.27
C VAL A 193 -0.20 7.82 -14.85
N GLY A 194 -0.03 6.67 -14.18
CA GLY A 194 0.81 5.58 -14.62
C GLY A 194 0.36 4.98 -15.96
N GLU A 195 -0.94 4.79 -16.14
CA GLU A 195 -1.55 4.36 -17.39
C GLU A 195 -1.19 5.29 -18.54
N ALA A 196 -1.44 6.59 -18.40
CA ALA A 196 -1.12 7.56 -19.43
C ALA A 196 0.39 7.60 -19.77
N LEU A 197 1.27 7.42 -18.76
CA LEU A 197 2.71 7.31 -18.99
C LEU A 197 3.08 6.07 -19.82
N ILE A 198 2.49 4.92 -19.54
CA ILE A 198 2.73 3.67 -20.27
C ILE A 198 2.19 3.75 -21.69
N GLN A 199 1.05 4.40 -21.89
CA GLN A 199 0.48 4.70 -23.19
C GLN A 199 1.22 5.82 -23.95
N ASN A 200 2.31 6.36 -23.39
CA ASN A 200 3.11 7.47 -23.94
C ASN A 200 2.33 8.78 -24.17
N ASP A 201 1.23 8.99 -23.45
CA ASP A 201 0.49 10.24 -23.44
C ASP A 201 0.94 11.13 -22.26
N LEU A 202 1.99 11.90 -22.48
CA LEU A 202 2.56 12.77 -21.43
C LEU A 202 1.63 13.93 -21.07
N LYS A 203 0.84 14.41 -22.04
CA LYS A 203 -0.16 15.47 -21.83
C LYS A 203 -1.23 14.98 -20.86
N GLU A 204 -1.81 13.83 -21.15
CA GLU A 204 -2.84 13.22 -20.32
C GLU A 204 -2.28 12.83 -18.93
N ALA A 205 -1.06 12.32 -18.85
CA ALA A 205 -0.41 12.03 -17.56
C ALA A 205 -0.33 13.27 -16.66
N VAL A 206 0.07 14.41 -17.23
CA VAL A 206 0.14 15.67 -16.50
C VAL A 206 -1.26 16.18 -16.15
N ARG A 207 -2.23 16.11 -17.08
CA ARG A 207 -3.62 16.48 -16.83
C ARG A 207 -4.23 15.67 -15.69
N ARG A 208 -4.04 14.34 -15.69
CA ARG A 208 -4.53 13.47 -14.62
C ARG A 208 -3.89 13.78 -13.28
N TYR A 209 -2.66 14.29 -13.25
CA TYR A 209 -1.98 14.62 -12.00
C TYR A 209 -2.37 16.01 -11.47
N ILE A 210 -2.36 17.06 -12.30
CA ILE A 210 -2.63 18.45 -11.90
C ILE A 210 -4.13 18.73 -11.87
N GLY A 211 -4.85 18.44 -12.95
CA GLY A 211 -6.29 18.59 -13.15
C GLY A 211 -7.09 17.42 -12.58
N ASN A 212 -8.18 17.04 -13.26
CA ASN A 212 -9.03 15.89 -12.94
C ASN A 212 -9.58 15.94 -11.50
N PRO A 213 -10.42 16.93 -11.15
CA PRO A 213 -10.95 17.11 -9.80
C PRO A 213 -11.74 15.88 -9.32
N SER A 214 -11.62 15.52 -8.05
CA SER A 214 -12.34 14.40 -7.42
C SER A 214 -13.34 14.92 -6.39
N PRO A 215 -14.55 14.34 -6.30
CA PRO A 215 -15.52 14.71 -5.25
C PRO A 215 -15.02 14.43 -3.83
N GLU A 216 -14.03 13.57 -3.67
CA GLU A 216 -13.44 13.20 -2.39
C GLU A 216 -12.39 14.21 -1.88
N GLU A 217 -12.01 15.19 -2.71
CA GLU A 217 -11.09 16.26 -2.33
C GLU A 217 -11.84 17.48 -1.75
N GLY A 218 -11.14 18.29 -0.95
CA GLY A 218 -11.64 19.55 -0.46
C GLY A 218 -11.95 20.54 -1.59
N GLU A 219 -12.87 21.47 -1.35
CA GLU A 219 -13.39 22.41 -2.35
C GLU A 219 -12.28 23.24 -3.02
N GLU A 220 -11.32 23.76 -2.24
CA GLU A 220 -10.17 24.53 -2.75
C GLU A 220 -9.34 23.72 -3.75
N ALA A 221 -9.04 22.45 -3.43
CA ALA A 221 -8.28 21.58 -4.32
C ALA A 221 -9.05 21.28 -5.61
N ARG A 222 -10.37 21.02 -5.50
CA ARG A 222 -11.23 20.81 -6.67
C ARG A 222 -11.27 22.03 -7.58
N ALA A 223 -11.44 23.22 -7.00
CA ALA A 223 -11.46 24.48 -7.76
C ALA A 223 -10.13 24.74 -8.49
N ALA A 224 -8.99 24.48 -7.82
CA ALA A 224 -7.67 24.60 -8.44
C ALA A 224 -7.50 23.63 -9.63
N ARG A 225 -7.94 22.39 -9.48
CA ARG A 225 -7.85 21.38 -10.55
C ARG A 225 -8.79 21.67 -11.71
N GLN A 226 -10.01 22.14 -11.41
CA GLN A 226 -10.96 22.55 -12.45
C GLN A 226 -10.40 23.71 -13.27
N ALA A 227 -9.84 24.73 -12.63
CA ALA A 227 -9.21 25.85 -13.33
C ALA A 227 -8.05 25.37 -14.25
N TYR A 228 -7.31 24.33 -13.87
CA TYR A 228 -6.32 23.72 -14.75
C TYR A 228 -6.97 23.06 -15.99
N ASP A 229 -8.01 22.27 -15.80
CA ASP A 229 -8.72 21.60 -16.90
C ASP A 229 -9.42 22.59 -17.84
N ASP A 230 -9.86 23.75 -17.31
CA ASP A 230 -10.44 24.87 -18.06
C ASP A 230 -9.38 25.72 -18.83
N GLY A 231 -8.08 25.40 -18.66
CA GLY A 231 -6.96 26.13 -19.27
C GLY A 231 -6.57 27.44 -18.56
N GLU A 232 -7.17 27.74 -17.41
CA GLU A 232 -6.89 28.91 -16.58
C GLU A 232 -5.69 28.65 -15.64
N TRP A 233 -4.52 28.40 -16.21
CA TRP A 233 -3.37 27.86 -15.46
C TRP A 233 -2.80 28.79 -14.38
N GLU A 234 -2.77 30.10 -14.62
CA GLU A 234 -2.37 31.08 -13.61
C GLU A 234 -3.34 31.08 -12.41
N LYS A 235 -4.65 31.07 -12.68
CA LYS A 235 -5.70 30.97 -11.66
C LYS A 235 -5.61 29.63 -10.88
N SER A 236 -5.39 28.54 -11.59
CA SER A 236 -5.14 27.22 -10.96
C SER A 236 -3.96 27.29 -9.97
N LEU A 237 -2.85 27.92 -10.38
CA LEU A 237 -1.67 28.07 -9.53
C LEU A 237 -1.93 28.91 -8.27
N GLU A 238 -2.76 29.94 -8.36
CA GLU A 238 -3.18 30.80 -7.23
C GLU A 238 -4.07 30.03 -6.24
N LEU A 239 -5.03 29.25 -6.75
CA LEU A 239 -5.97 28.47 -5.93
C LEU A 239 -5.33 27.27 -5.22
N MET A 240 -4.18 26.77 -5.69
CA MET A 240 -3.52 25.62 -5.06
C MET A 240 -3.06 25.95 -3.64
N HIS A 241 -3.45 25.15 -2.65
CA HIS A 241 -2.99 25.28 -1.27
C HIS A 241 -1.54 24.71 -1.09
N PRO A 242 -0.84 24.99 0.04
CA PRO A 242 0.55 24.57 0.24
C PRO A 242 0.80 23.06 0.13
N GLY A 243 -0.20 22.22 0.43
CA GLY A 243 -0.11 20.76 0.29
C GLY A 243 0.03 20.28 -1.16
N MET A 244 -0.40 21.06 -2.15
CA MET A 244 -0.30 20.75 -3.60
C MET A 244 1.07 21.16 -4.18
N ARG A 245 2.14 21.00 -3.42
CA ARG A 245 3.50 21.47 -3.80
C ARG A 245 4.02 20.88 -5.11
N TYR A 246 3.70 19.62 -5.40
CA TYR A 246 4.17 18.93 -6.59
C TYR A 246 3.39 19.36 -7.83
N GLU A 247 2.08 19.52 -7.70
CA GLU A 247 1.24 20.10 -8.73
C GLU A 247 1.72 21.52 -9.09
N LYS A 248 1.99 22.36 -8.08
CA LYS A 248 2.58 23.69 -8.26
C LYS A 248 3.90 23.67 -9.02
N MET A 249 4.77 22.70 -8.71
CA MET A 249 6.07 22.57 -9.40
C MET A 249 5.88 22.26 -10.89
N MET A 250 5.00 21.31 -11.22
CA MET A 250 4.71 20.94 -12.60
C MET A 250 4.04 22.09 -13.36
N LEU A 251 3.03 22.72 -12.77
CA LEU A 251 2.26 23.80 -13.40
C LEU A 251 3.13 25.02 -13.70
N LYS A 252 4.05 25.38 -12.80
CA LYS A 252 5.03 26.47 -13.07
C LYS A 252 5.91 26.17 -14.29
N VAL A 253 6.28 24.91 -14.51
CA VAL A 253 7.05 24.53 -15.71
C VAL A 253 6.19 24.69 -16.95
N LEU A 254 4.92 24.24 -16.91
CA LEU A 254 4.01 24.37 -18.05
C LEU A 254 3.74 25.83 -18.43
N ILE A 255 3.44 26.71 -17.46
CA ILE A 255 3.24 28.14 -17.67
C ILE A 255 4.49 28.79 -18.32
N LYS A 256 5.67 28.37 -17.88
CA LYS A 256 6.93 28.85 -18.48
C LYS A 256 7.08 28.41 -19.93
N GLU A 257 6.77 27.16 -20.24
CA GLU A 257 6.85 26.62 -21.60
C GLU A 257 5.76 27.25 -22.51
N GLU A 258 4.56 27.49 -21.98
CA GLU A 258 3.50 28.20 -22.68
C GLU A 258 3.92 29.64 -23.07
N LYS A 259 4.44 30.41 -22.11
CA LYS A 259 4.97 31.77 -22.37
C LYS A 259 6.08 31.77 -23.40
N ARG A 260 6.90 30.72 -23.45
CA ARG A 260 7.92 30.56 -24.50
C ARG A 260 7.32 30.26 -25.86
N ALA A 261 6.28 29.41 -25.91
CA ALA A 261 5.58 29.09 -27.13
C ALA A 261 4.88 30.35 -27.70
N ILE A 262 4.18 31.09 -26.85
CA ILE A 262 3.53 32.37 -27.21
C ILE A 262 4.55 33.34 -27.83
N ARG A 263 5.69 33.58 -27.19
CA ARG A 263 6.73 34.47 -27.74
C ARG A 263 7.22 34.02 -29.11
N LYS A 264 7.41 32.72 -29.34
CA LYS A 264 7.84 32.21 -30.64
C LYS A 264 6.79 32.40 -31.74
N ILE A 265 5.49 32.32 -31.39
CA ILE A 265 4.39 32.57 -32.33
C ILE A 265 4.36 34.09 -32.64
N ALA A 266 4.42 34.92 -31.60
CA ALA A 266 4.42 36.38 -31.77
C ALA A 266 5.58 36.87 -32.64
N GLU A 267 6.81 36.35 -32.39
CA GLU A 267 8.01 36.64 -33.23
C GLU A 267 7.81 36.22 -34.70
N LYS A 268 7.18 35.06 -34.92
CA LYS A 268 6.95 34.53 -36.28
C LYS A 268 5.87 35.31 -37.03
N GLU A 269 4.83 35.78 -36.32
CA GLU A 269 3.69 36.49 -36.91
C GLU A 269 3.87 38.01 -36.93
N GLY A 270 4.88 38.51 -36.21
CA GLY A 270 5.16 39.94 -36.13
C GLY A 270 4.12 40.72 -35.31
N ILE A 271 3.55 40.09 -34.29
CA ILE A 271 2.57 40.62 -33.37
C ILE A 271 3.09 40.70 -31.95
N GLU A 272 2.40 41.39 -31.04
CA GLU A 272 2.76 41.35 -29.62
C GLU A 272 2.32 40.03 -28.97
N PRO A 273 3.04 39.53 -27.94
CA PRO A 273 2.70 38.29 -27.25
C PRO A 273 1.29 38.22 -26.68
N GLU A 274 0.72 39.37 -26.30
CA GLU A 274 -0.63 39.53 -25.78
C GLU A 274 -1.72 39.34 -26.85
N GLU A 275 -1.37 39.50 -28.12
CA GLU A 275 -2.28 39.33 -29.27
C GLU A 275 -2.36 37.87 -29.75
N VAL A 276 -1.47 37.00 -29.25
CA VAL A 276 -1.51 35.59 -29.59
C VAL A 276 -2.72 34.88 -28.97
N ASP A 277 -3.53 34.27 -29.80
CA ASP A 277 -4.66 33.45 -29.34
C ASP A 277 -4.13 32.20 -28.59
N LYS A 278 -4.28 32.19 -27.26
CA LYS A 278 -3.84 31.09 -26.40
C LYS A 278 -4.48 29.75 -26.78
N SER A 279 -5.65 29.73 -27.40
CA SER A 279 -6.30 28.48 -27.83
C SER A 279 -5.53 27.75 -28.94
N GLN A 280 -4.66 28.47 -29.67
CA GLN A 280 -3.81 27.94 -30.72
C GLN A 280 -2.41 27.51 -30.23
N VAL A 281 -2.12 27.72 -28.95
CA VAL A 281 -0.81 27.39 -28.37
C VAL A 281 -0.78 25.91 -27.97
N GLU A 282 -0.18 25.12 -28.81
CA GLU A 282 0.01 23.69 -28.53
C GLU A 282 1.41 23.43 -27.94
N LEU A 283 1.45 22.84 -26.76
CA LEU A 283 2.70 22.47 -26.11
C LEU A 283 3.20 21.12 -26.66
N SER A 284 4.50 21.07 -26.89
CA SER A 284 5.15 19.83 -27.31
C SER A 284 5.28 18.81 -26.18
N ASP A 285 5.45 17.53 -26.52
CA ASP A 285 5.78 16.46 -25.56
C ASP A 285 6.97 16.82 -24.64
N LYS A 286 7.93 17.61 -25.15
CA LYS A 286 9.07 18.09 -24.36
C LYS A 286 8.64 18.96 -23.19
N ALA A 287 7.62 19.78 -23.34
CA ALA A 287 7.09 20.62 -22.25
C ALA A 287 6.50 19.77 -21.13
N TYR A 288 5.67 18.79 -21.49
CA TYR A 288 5.06 17.86 -20.53
C TYR A 288 6.12 16.96 -19.86
N LYS A 289 7.10 16.49 -20.63
CA LYS A 289 8.26 15.75 -20.08
C LYS A 289 9.03 16.58 -19.05
N ASN A 290 9.28 17.86 -19.32
CA ASN A 290 9.94 18.77 -18.38
C ASN A 290 9.08 18.95 -17.11
N ALA A 291 7.76 19.05 -17.23
CA ALA A 291 6.87 19.14 -16.08
C ALA A 291 6.94 17.88 -15.21
N ILE A 292 6.92 16.67 -15.80
CA ILE A 292 7.07 15.42 -15.05
C ILE A 292 8.46 15.33 -14.39
N HIS A 293 9.53 15.77 -15.08
CA HIS A 293 10.88 15.78 -14.52
C HIS A 293 11.08 16.77 -13.35
N ALA A 294 10.17 17.73 -13.14
CA ALA A 294 10.18 18.57 -11.96
C ALA A 294 9.85 17.78 -10.68
N LEU A 295 9.18 16.64 -10.80
CA LEU A 295 8.87 15.77 -9.66
C LEU A 295 10.09 14.99 -9.18
N PRO A 296 10.17 14.63 -7.88
CA PRO A 296 11.18 13.70 -7.38
C PRO A 296 11.14 12.36 -8.11
N LYS A 297 12.31 11.79 -8.44
CA LYS A 297 12.42 10.51 -9.16
C LYS A 297 11.60 9.35 -8.53
N PRO A 298 11.56 9.17 -7.19
CA PRO A 298 10.74 8.13 -6.58
C PRO A 298 9.25 8.32 -6.87
N LEU A 299 8.75 9.56 -6.89
CA LEU A 299 7.35 9.87 -7.19
C LEU A 299 7.01 9.55 -8.65
N GLN A 300 7.91 9.92 -9.61
CA GLN A 300 7.72 9.59 -11.02
C GLN A 300 7.58 8.06 -11.23
N ARG A 301 8.43 7.25 -10.58
CA ARG A 301 8.37 5.78 -10.68
C ARG A 301 7.13 5.21 -10.02
N MET A 302 6.65 5.84 -8.96
CA MET A 302 5.46 5.38 -8.23
C MET A 302 4.21 5.30 -9.13
N PHE A 303 4.07 6.19 -10.12
CA PHE A 303 2.94 6.17 -11.06
C PHE A 303 2.91 4.86 -11.87
N VAL A 304 4.01 4.51 -12.51
CA VAL A 304 4.12 3.26 -13.29
C VAL A 304 3.89 2.04 -12.40
N HIS A 305 4.48 2.02 -11.20
CA HIS A 305 4.28 0.93 -10.25
C HIS A 305 2.82 0.85 -9.76
N ALA A 306 2.11 1.97 -9.63
CA ALA A 306 0.68 1.96 -9.27
C ALA A 306 -0.18 1.32 -10.37
N TYR A 307 0.12 1.60 -11.64
CA TYR A 307 -0.59 0.95 -12.73
C TYR A 307 -0.27 -0.55 -12.83
N GLN A 308 0.99 -0.94 -12.64
CA GLN A 308 1.36 -2.35 -12.51
C GLN A 308 0.58 -3.04 -11.38
N SER A 309 0.38 -2.36 -10.25
CA SER A 309 -0.39 -2.87 -9.11
C SER A 309 -1.88 -2.99 -9.42
N PHE A 310 -2.42 -2.10 -10.23
CA PHE A 310 -3.80 -2.13 -10.71
C PHE A 310 -4.05 -3.34 -11.62
N LEU A 311 -3.15 -3.59 -12.58
CA LEU A 311 -3.21 -4.76 -13.46
C LEU A 311 -2.96 -6.07 -12.69
N PHE A 312 -2.06 -6.07 -11.70
CA PHE A 312 -1.83 -7.20 -10.82
C PHE A 312 -3.09 -7.58 -10.03
N ASN A 313 -3.84 -6.60 -9.52
CA ASN A 313 -5.09 -6.86 -8.83
C ASN A 313 -6.11 -7.54 -9.75
N ALA A 314 -6.18 -7.15 -11.04
CA ALA A 314 -7.01 -7.82 -12.02
C ALA A 314 -6.58 -9.29 -12.20
N ALA A 315 -5.28 -9.54 -12.37
CA ALA A 315 -4.76 -10.90 -12.54
C ALA A 315 -5.03 -11.78 -11.30
N VAL A 316 -4.87 -11.23 -10.09
CA VAL A 316 -5.21 -11.95 -8.86
C VAL A 316 -6.71 -12.23 -8.79
N SER A 317 -7.57 -11.29 -9.20
CA SER A 317 -9.03 -11.46 -9.18
C SER A 317 -9.48 -12.61 -10.06
N GLU A 318 -8.98 -12.69 -11.29
CA GLU A 318 -9.24 -13.80 -12.21
C GLU A 318 -8.69 -15.12 -11.68
N ARG A 319 -7.46 -15.11 -11.14
CA ARG A 319 -6.83 -16.32 -10.61
C ARG A 319 -7.54 -16.85 -9.35
N VAL A 320 -8.12 -15.97 -8.52
CA VAL A 320 -8.98 -16.35 -7.39
C VAL A 320 -10.24 -17.08 -7.90
N ALA A 321 -10.87 -16.58 -8.97
CA ALA A 321 -12.03 -17.23 -9.58
C ALA A 321 -11.71 -18.64 -10.15
N MET A 322 -10.46 -18.87 -10.58
CA MET A 322 -9.99 -20.20 -11.03
C MET A 322 -9.67 -21.16 -9.87
N GLY A 323 -9.67 -20.69 -8.62
CA GLY A 323 -9.35 -21.46 -7.41
C GLY A 323 -7.97 -21.13 -6.84
N MET A 324 -7.94 -20.35 -5.76
CA MET A 324 -6.72 -19.81 -5.20
C MET A 324 -5.82 -20.86 -4.50
N ASP A 325 -6.41 -21.91 -3.98
CA ASP A 325 -5.74 -23.03 -3.29
C ASP A 325 -5.35 -24.19 -4.21
N LYS A 326 -5.62 -24.06 -5.51
CA LYS A 326 -5.35 -25.08 -6.52
C LYS A 326 -4.12 -24.70 -7.35
N TYR A 327 -3.16 -25.61 -7.46
CA TYR A 327 -2.15 -25.54 -8.48
C TYR A 327 -2.79 -25.82 -9.85
N ILE A 328 -2.58 -24.96 -10.82
CA ILE A 328 -3.00 -25.15 -12.20
C ILE A 328 -1.75 -25.36 -13.03
N GLU A 329 -1.74 -26.37 -13.90
CA GLU A 329 -0.61 -26.66 -14.76
C GLU A 329 -0.20 -25.43 -15.58
N GLY A 330 1.05 -25.04 -15.43
CA GLY A 330 1.59 -23.81 -16.01
C GLY A 330 1.74 -22.64 -15.02
N ASP A 331 1.19 -22.72 -13.82
CA ASP A 331 1.44 -21.71 -12.78
C ASP A 331 2.94 -21.49 -12.57
N ILE A 332 3.35 -20.25 -12.43
CA ILE A 332 4.68 -19.92 -11.92
C ILE A 332 4.57 -19.77 -10.40
N VAL A 333 5.30 -20.61 -9.68
CA VAL A 333 5.30 -20.66 -8.21
C VAL A 333 6.64 -20.22 -7.63
N ILE A 334 6.60 -19.61 -6.44
CA ILE A 334 7.79 -19.15 -5.72
C ILE A 334 7.81 -19.70 -4.29
N ASP A 335 9.02 -19.91 -3.77
CA ASP A 335 9.26 -20.24 -2.36
C ASP A 335 9.20 -18.99 -1.46
N LYS A 336 9.47 -19.18 -0.16
CA LYS A 336 9.49 -18.11 0.84
C LYS A 336 10.62 -17.10 0.66
N GLU A 337 11.65 -17.44 -0.11
CA GLU A 337 12.75 -16.58 -0.53
C GLU A 337 12.51 -15.93 -1.89
N GLU A 338 11.28 -16.00 -2.42
CA GLU A 338 10.85 -15.45 -3.72
C GLU A 338 11.57 -16.08 -4.94
N ARG A 339 12.14 -17.30 -4.80
CA ARG A 339 12.79 -18.02 -5.90
C ARG A 339 11.77 -18.89 -6.62
N ILE A 340 11.82 -18.91 -7.95
CA ILE A 340 10.95 -19.77 -8.77
C ILE A 340 11.31 -21.24 -8.53
N VAL A 341 10.31 -22.02 -8.14
CA VAL A 341 10.42 -23.49 -7.98
C VAL A 341 10.04 -24.17 -9.28
N ARG A 342 10.82 -25.19 -9.67
CA ARG A 342 10.67 -25.96 -10.91
C ARG A 342 10.88 -27.44 -10.65
N ASP A 343 10.69 -28.24 -11.68
CA ASP A 343 11.04 -29.67 -11.74
C ASP A 343 10.32 -30.53 -10.67
N LYS A 344 9.02 -30.26 -10.48
CA LYS A 344 8.11 -31.01 -9.61
C LYS A 344 6.92 -31.52 -10.42
N THR A 345 6.29 -32.61 -9.96
CA THR A 345 5.02 -33.09 -10.52
C THR A 345 3.86 -32.16 -10.11
N ASN A 346 2.73 -32.28 -10.78
CA ASN A 346 1.53 -31.48 -10.42
C ASN A 346 1.05 -31.81 -9.01
N GLU A 347 1.15 -33.07 -8.58
CA GLU A 347 0.79 -33.51 -7.24
C GLU A 347 1.73 -32.91 -6.18
N GLU A 348 3.06 -32.94 -6.41
CA GLU A 348 4.03 -32.30 -5.51
C GLU A 348 3.77 -30.80 -5.40
N PHE A 349 3.53 -30.09 -6.52
CA PHE A 349 3.19 -28.67 -6.50
C PHE A 349 1.90 -28.40 -5.71
N GLN A 350 0.86 -29.24 -5.87
CA GLN A 350 -0.38 -29.09 -5.12
C GLN A 350 -0.17 -29.28 -3.61
N GLU A 351 0.63 -30.25 -3.19
CA GLU A 351 0.96 -30.46 -1.78
C GLU A 351 1.71 -29.26 -1.19
N MET A 352 2.73 -28.75 -1.91
CA MET A 352 3.50 -27.59 -1.50
C MET A 352 2.66 -26.29 -1.48
N VAL A 353 1.69 -26.13 -2.41
CA VAL A 353 0.73 -25.04 -2.40
C VAL A 353 -0.19 -25.14 -1.19
N SER A 354 -0.71 -26.33 -0.90
CA SER A 354 -1.63 -26.58 0.23
C SER A 354 -0.98 -26.34 1.59
N SER A 355 0.33 -26.59 1.71
CA SER A 355 1.12 -26.37 2.92
C SER A 355 1.72 -24.95 3.04
N PHE A 356 1.49 -24.05 2.08
CA PHE A 356 2.13 -22.73 1.98
C PHE A 356 3.68 -22.79 1.95
N GLU A 357 4.26 -23.90 1.54
CA GLU A 357 5.69 -23.99 1.24
C GLU A 357 6.05 -23.15 0.03
N ILE A 358 5.17 -23.14 -0.98
CA ILE A 358 5.22 -22.28 -2.14
C ILE A 358 3.92 -21.52 -2.34
N ASN A 359 3.98 -20.43 -3.12
CA ASN A 359 2.81 -19.68 -3.55
C ASN A 359 2.79 -19.52 -5.08
N GLN A 360 1.60 -19.62 -5.66
CA GLN A 360 1.34 -19.20 -7.03
C GLN A 360 1.54 -17.68 -7.13
N THR A 361 1.90 -17.23 -8.33
CA THR A 361 2.20 -15.82 -8.58
C THR A 361 1.34 -15.25 -9.69
N CYS A 362 1.14 -13.93 -9.66
CA CYS A 362 0.66 -13.15 -10.78
C CYS A 362 1.72 -12.13 -11.23
N PRO A 363 1.67 -11.65 -12.48
CA PRO A 363 2.64 -10.68 -12.98
C PRO A 363 2.38 -9.28 -12.44
N LEU A 364 3.41 -8.62 -11.93
CA LEU A 364 3.54 -7.18 -12.04
C LEU A 364 4.07 -6.92 -13.45
N TYR A 365 3.18 -6.56 -14.37
CA TYR A 365 3.46 -6.50 -15.81
C TYR A 365 4.67 -5.62 -16.11
N GLY A 366 5.42 -5.98 -17.17
CA GLY A 366 6.63 -5.29 -17.59
C GLY A 366 7.26 -5.96 -18.79
N THR A 367 8.35 -5.36 -19.32
CA THR A 367 8.98 -5.79 -20.58
C THR A 367 9.53 -7.21 -20.56
N LYS A 368 9.92 -7.74 -19.37
CA LYS A 368 10.63 -9.04 -19.26
C LYS A 368 9.96 -10.04 -18.32
N VAL A 369 8.83 -9.68 -17.69
CA VAL A 369 8.15 -10.62 -16.80
C VAL A 369 7.66 -11.82 -17.61
N PRO A 370 7.97 -13.08 -17.20
CA PRO A 370 7.43 -14.25 -17.86
C PRO A 370 5.93 -14.36 -17.54
N PHE A 371 5.14 -14.76 -18.53
CA PHE A 371 3.78 -15.23 -18.30
C PHE A 371 3.80 -16.69 -17.88
N ALA A 372 2.78 -17.11 -17.15
CA ALA A 372 2.52 -18.49 -16.81
C ALA A 372 2.29 -19.31 -18.07
N GLY A 373 2.23 -20.63 -17.96
CA GLY A 373 1.86 -21.53 -19.03
C GLY A 373 0.35 -21.79 -19.09
N GLY A 374 -0.08 -22.54 -20.10
CA GLY A 374 -1.42 -23.09 -20.19
C GLY A 374 -2.55 -22.06 -20.11
N GLU A 375 -3.57 -22.38 -19.33
CA GLU A 375 -4.77 -21.54 -19.15
C GLU A 375 -4.45 -20.26 -18.36
N VAL A 376 -3.59 -20.37 -17.35
CA VAL A 376 -3.18 -19.22 -16.53
C VAL A 376 -2.43 -18.19 -17.37
N GLY A 377 -1.54 -18.62 -18.26
CA GLY A 377 -0.82 -17.72 -19.17
C GLY A 377 -1.75 -16.99 -20.14
N LYS A 378 -2.75 -17.69 -20.69
CA LYS A 378 -3.77 -17.07 -21.55
C LYS A 378 -4.58 -16.01 -20.80
N MET A 379 -4.94 -16.27 -19.55
CA MET A 379 -5.62 -15.29 -18.68
C MET A 379 -4.74 -14.06 -18.45
N GLU A 380 -3.45 -14.25 -18.16
CA GLU A 380 -2.51 -13.15 -17.95
C GLU A 380 -2.33 -12.27 -19.20
N GLU A 381 -2.26 -12.90 -20.39
CA GLU A 381 -2.23 -12.20 -21.67
C GLU A 381 -3.52 -11.44 -21.95
N ALA A 382 -4.67 -12.09 -21.79
CA ALA A 382 -5.98 -11.49 -22.03
C ALA A 382 -6.24 -10.24 -21.15
N ILE A 383 -5.74 -10.23 -19.90
CA ILE A 383 -5.82 -9.03 -19.07
C ILE A 383 -5.05 -7.89 -19.70
N LEU A 384 -3.82 -8.11 -20.13
CA LEU A 384 -3.01 -7.06 -20.74
C LEU A 384 -3.65 -6.52 -22.03
N GLU A 385 -4.15 -7.42 -22.86
CA GLU A 385 -4.86 -7.11 -24.08
C GLU A 385 -6.16 -6.33 -23.84
N SER A 386 -6.91 -6.65 -22.77
CA SER A 386 -8.16 -5.95 -22.42
C SER A 386 -7.96 -4.47 -22.10
N TYR A 387 -6.74 -4.08 -21.72
CA TYR A 387 -6.34 -2.68 -21.51
C TYR A 387 -5.64 -2.09 -22.76
N GLY A 388 -5.62 -2.81 -23.89
CA GLY A 388 -4.98 -2.38 -25.12
C GLY A 388 -3.46 -2.29 -25.03
N LEU A 389 -2.84 -3.09 -24.18
CA LEU A 389 -1.41 -3.04 -23.88
C LEU A 389 -0.66 -4.30 -24.33
N THR A 390 0.62 -4.13 -24.54
CA THR A 390 1.63 -5.17 -24.74
C THR A 390 2.75 -5.03 -23.71
N LYS A 391 3.60 -6.02 -23.58
CA LYS A 391 4.81 -5.92 -22.74
C LYS A 391 5.73 -4.76 -23.17
N ALA A 392 5.79 -4.44 -24.46
CA ALA A 392 6.65 -3.38 -24.99
C ALA A 392 6.26 -1.98 -24.47
N ASP A 393 4.98 -1.75 -24.16
CA ASP A 393 4.51 -0.45 -23.66
C ASP A 393 5.17 -0.07 -22.32
N PHE A 394 5.59 -1.07 -21.53
CA PHE A 394 6.33 -0.86 -20.29
C PHE A 394 7.78 -0.37 -20.48
N GLU A 395 8.27 -0.21 -21.70
CA GLU A 395 9.51 0.51 -21.99
C GLU A 395 9.36 2.02 -21.76
N VAL A 396 8.13 2.53 -21.84
CA VAL A 396 7.79 3.96 -21.73
C VAL A 396 8.70 4.82 -22.63
N PRO A 397 8.65 4.67 -23.96
CA PRO A 397 9.66 5.21 -24.88
C PRO A 397 9.91 6.73 -24.75
N LYS A 398 8.88 7.52 -24.44
CA LYS A 398 9.05 8.96 -24.18
C LYS A 398 9.77 9.26 -22.87
N MET A 399 9.75 8.33 -21.89
CA MET A 399 10.42 8.44 -20.60
C MET A 399 11.11 7.12 -20.17
N PRO A 400 12.15 6.65 -20.87
CA PRO A 400 12.72 5.30 -20.69
C PRO A 400 13.21 4.99 -19.26
N ARG A 401 13.53 6.03 -18.48
CA ARG A 401 13.95 5.86 -17.06
C ARG A 401 12.80 5.40 -16.14
N LEU A 402 11.55 5.46 -16.61
CA LEU A 402 10.36 4.99 -15.93
C LEU A 402 9.96 3.58 -16.37
N GLY A 403 10.58 3.05 -17.42
CA GLY A 403 10.33 1.69 -17.89
C GLY A 403 10.56 0.65 -16.80
N SER A 404 9.79 -0.43 -16.86
CA SER A 404 9.81 -1.50 -15.86
C SER A 404 9.95 -2.86 -16.53
N HIS A 405 10.85 -3.70 -15.99
CA HIS A 405 10.96 -5.09 -16.44
C HIS A 405 9.83 -5.98 -15.92
N GLY A 406 9.13 -5.55 -14.88
CA GLY A 406 8.16 -6.37 -14.20
C GLY A 406 8.80 -7.46 -13.31
N LEU A 407 7.97 -8.13 -12.53
CA LEU A 407 8.38 -9.28 -11.72
C LEU A 407 7.18 -10.17 -11.39
N ARG A 408 7.43 -11.40 -10.97
CA ARG A 408 6.39 -12.28 -10.42
C ARG A 408 6.22 -11.96 -8.93
N ARG A 409 4.97 -11.87 -8.45
CA ARG A 409 4.62 -11.62 -7.05
C ARG A 409 3.62 -12.68 -6.59
N ALA A 410 3.80 -13.18 -5.36
CA ALA A 410 2.83 -14.08 -4.75
C ALA A 410 1.41 -13.49 -4.82
N MET A 411 0.47 -14.26 -5.35
CA MET A 411 -0.92 -13.83 -5.50
C MET A 411 -1.72 -13.91 -4.20
N ARG A 412 -1.20 -14.64 -3.21
CA ARG A 412 -1.81 -14.83 -1.89
C ARG A 412 -0.74 -14.76 -0.80
N PHE A 413 -1.20 -14.61 0.44
CA PHE A 413 -0.38 -14.75 1.64
C PHE A 413 -1.12 -15.60 2.69
N GLN A 414 -0.35 -16.17 3.61
CA GLN A 414 -0.89 -17.00 4.68
C GLN A 414 -1.47 -16.14 5.79
N VAL A 415 -2.60 -16.57 6.34
CA VAL A 415 -3.15 -16.12 7.62
C VAL A 415 -3.21 -17.33 8.56
N TRP A 416 -2.93 -17.12 9.85
CA TRP A 416 -2.96 -18.18 10.86
C TRP A 416 -3.39 -17.64 12.22
N ASP A 417 -3.72 -18.55 13.14
CA ASP A 417 -4.29 -18.21 14.45
C ASP A 417 -5.50 -17.27 14.34
N ALA A 418 -6.33 -17.54 13.33
CA ALA A 418 -7.45 -16.67 13.00
C ALA A 418 -8.71 -17.10 13.74
N SER A 419 -9.42 -16.13 14.33
CA SER A 419 -10.71 -16.33 14.99
C SER A 419 -11.52 -15.05 15.00
N ALA A 420 -12.83 -15.17 15.16
CA ALA A 420 -13.72 -14.05 15.41
C ALA A 420 -14.68 -14.38 16.56
N VAL A 421 -14.87 -13.40 17.45
CA VAL A 421 -15.76 -13.55 18.61
C VAL A 421 -16.65 -12.32 18.76
N ALA A 422 -17.87 -12.55 19.27
CA ALA A 422 -18.79 -11.48 19.62
C ALA A 422 -18.27 -10.72 20.85
N THR A 423 -18.47 -9.41 20.86
CA THR A 423 -18.24 -8.51 21.98
C THR A 423 -19.46 -7.60 22.15
N ASP A 424 -19.56 -6.87 23.24
CA ASP A 424 -20.67 -5.93 23.48
C ASP A 424 -20.80 -4.86 22.39
N ASP A 425 -19.69 -4.48 21.74
CA ASP A 425 -19.60 -3.38 20.78
C ASP A 425 -19.52 -3.83 19.31
N GLY A 426 -19.41 -5.14 19.02
CA GLY A 426 -19.22 -5.65 17.67
C GLY A 426 -18.47 -6.98 17.61
N VAL A 427 -17.76 -7.25 16.52
CA VAL A 427 -17.00 -8.49 16.31
C VAL A 427 -15.50 -8.24 16.43
N MET A 428 -14.86 -8.92 17.37
CA MET A 428 -13.41 -8.93 17.50
C MET A 428 -12.80 -9.99 16.58
N CYS A 429 -12.05 -9.56 15.59
CA CYS A 429 -11.26 -10.42 14.71
C CYS A 429 -9.82 -10.48 15.19
N GLU A 430 -9.30 -11.68 15.45
CA GLU A 430 -7.89 -11.94 15.76
C GLU A 430 -7.26 -12.78 14.65
N PHE A 431 -6.07 -12.42 14.20
CA PHE A 431 -5.32 -13.19 13.22
C PHE A 431 -3.86 -12.74 13.13
N SER A 432 -3.02 -13.62 12.61
CA SER A 432 -1.61 -13.35 12.29
C SER A 432 -1.38 -13.42 10.78
N ILE A 433 -0.51 -12.57 10.25
CA ILE A 433 -0.11 -12.57 8.83
C ILE A 433 1.39 -12.34 8.67
N ASP A 434 1.93 -12.78 7.54
CA ASP A 434 3.33 -12.58 7.15
C ASP A 434 3.70 -11.10 7.02
N LYS A 435 4.99 -10.80 7.21
CA LYS A 435 5.53 -9.47 6.92
C LYS A 435 5.23 -9.05 5.48
N GLY A 436 4.89 -7.77 5.29
CA GLY A 436 4.57 -7.22 3.97
C GLY A 436 3.14 -7.49 3.49
N SER A 437 2.34 -8.23 4.27
CA SER A 437 0.92 -8.46 4.01
C SER A 437 0.05 -7.42 4.72
N TYR A 438 -1.18 -7.25 4.24
CA TYR A 438 -2.08 -6.19 4.69
C TYR A 438 -3.29 -6.77 5.43
N ALA A 439 -3.46 -6.40 6.70
CA ALA A 439 -4.64 -6.77 7.49
C ALA A 439 -5.95 -6.32 6.83
N THR A 440 -5.93 -5.21 6.09
CA THR A 440 -7.10 -4.73 5.33
C THR A 440 -7.55 -5.69 4.22
N ALA A 441 -6.66 -6.55 3.70
CA ALA A 441 -7.05 -7.58 2.74
C ALA A 441 -7.81 -8.73 3.44
N VAL A 442 -7.41 -9.13 4.65
CA VAL A 442 -8.14 -10.09 5.48
C VAL A 442 -9.52 -9.54 5.84
N LEU A 443 -9.56 -8.30 6.34
CA LEU A 443 -10.83 -7.66 6.72
C LEU A 443 -11.76 -7.42 5.54
N ARG A 444 -11.23 -7.19 4.34
CA ARG A 444 -12.03 -7.10 3.12
C ARG A 444 -12.81 -8.40 2.87
N GLU A 445 -12.18 -9.54 3.07
CA GLU A 445 -12.86 -10.83 2.95
C GLU A 445 -13.96 -11.02 4.02
N VAL A 446 -13.68 -10.64 5.27
CA VAL A 446 -14.61 -10.73 6.39
C VAL A 446 -15.78 -9.76 6.23
N MET A 447 -15.51 -8.51 5.88
CA MET A 447 -16.52 -7.45 5.82
C MET A 447 -17.25 -7.38 4.47
N LYS A 448 -16.73 -8.02 3.41
CA LYS A 448 -17.22 -7.96 2.03
C LYS A 448 -17.42 -6.54 1.52
N LYS A 449 -16.58 -5.64 1.99
CA LYS A 449 -16.54 -4.24 1.53
C LYS A 449 -15.11 -3.71 1.57
N ASP A 450 -14.92 -2.58 0.93
CA ASP A 450 -13.63 -1.92 0.96
C ASP A 450 -13.30 -1.39 2.36
N VAL A 451 -12.14 -1.78 2.86
CA VAL A 451 -11.61 -1.39 4.18
C VAL A 451 -10.59 -0.27 4.01
N TYR A 452 -10.78 0.83 4.71
CA TYR A 452 -9.99 2.06 4.59
C TYR A 452 -9.09 2.35 5.79
#